data_736f406ef8a96ea1d8227e1ae8389105
#
_entry.id   736f406ef8a96ea1d8227e1ae8389105
#
_cell.length_a   1.000
_cell.length_b   1.000
_cell.length_c   1.000
_cell.angle_alpha   90.00
_cell.angle_beta   90.00
_cell.angle_gamma   90.00
#
_symmetry.space_group_name_H-M   'P 1'
#
loop_
_entity.id
_entity.type
_entity.pdbx_description
1 polymer ?
#
loop_
_entity_poly.entity_id
_entity_poly.type
_entity_poly.pdbx_seq_one_letter_code
_entity_poly.pdbx_strand_id
1 'polypeptide(L)'
;MLGGGHPKARKFNAGQKIIFWVVILCGISISMSGWALMNPFTTTMFGDTFSSLNGVLGTQLPTDVALIQEQQYQSLWHTIMAVFMIMVVLAHIYIGTIGMEGALDAMTSGDVDTNWAREHHSLWVEEVQAGKKGTAETGKESIQPAE
;
A
#
# COMPACT_ATOMS: atom_id res chain seq x y z
N MET A 1 -28.98 -5.36 5.45
CA MET A 1 -28.55 -4.43 4.37
C MET A 1 -27.68 -3.37 5.00
N LEU A 2 -26.35 -3.53 4.92
CA LEU A 2 -25.40 -2.52 5.36
C LEU A 2 -25.12 -1.63 4.14
N GLY A 3 -25.87 -0.54 4.01
CA GLY A 3 -25.68 0.47 2.99
C GLY A 3 -24.49 1.35 3.35
N GLY A 4 -23.27 0.84 3.18
CA GLY A 4 -22.05 1.63 3.28
C GLY A 4 -21.80 2.32 1.95
N GLY A 5 -22.19 3.58 1.80
CA GLY A 5 -21.74 4.40 0.68
C GLY A 5 -20.20 4.41 0.66
N HIS A 6 -19.59 4.23 -0.51
CA HIS A 6 -18.15 4.30 -0.67
C HIS A 6 -17.64 5.67 -0.19
N PRO A 7 -16.60 5.73 0.66
CA PRO A 7 -16.05 7.01 1.10
C PRO A 7 -15.51 7.79 -0.09
N LYS A 8 -15.83 9.08 -0.14
CA LYS A 8 -15.35 9.97 -1.20
C LYS A 8 -13.83 9.95 -1.27
N ALA A 9 -13.28 9.52 -2.38
CA ALA A 9 -11.84 9.42 -2.59
C ALA A 9 -11.41 10.24 -3.81
N ARG A 10 -10.27 10.92 -3.70
CA ARG A 10 -9.69 11.72 -4.78
C ARG A 10 -8.75 10.88 -5.66
N LYS A 11 -7.74 10.23 -5.07
CA LYS A 11 -6.76 9.40 -5.79
C LYS A 11 -6.71 7.96 -5.26
N PHE A 12 -6.62 7.78 -3.95
CA PHE A 12 -6.46 6.48 -3.32
C PHE A 12 -7.54 6.22 -2.29
N ASN A 13 -8.17 5.07 -2.39
CA ASN A 13 -9.11 4.55 -1.40
C ASN A 13 -8.38 4.09 -0.14
N ALA A 14 -9.10 3.97 0.98
CA ALA A 14 -8.52 3.52 2.25
C ALA A 14 -7.82 2.17 2.13
N GLY A 15 -8.39 1.21 1.40
CA GLY A 15 -7.79 -0.10 1.14
C GLY A 15 -6.46 -0.01 0.39
N GLN A 16 -6.36 0.86 -0.63
CA GLN A 16 -5.13 1.08 -1.38
C GLN A 16 -4.01 1.67 -0.52
N LYS A 17 -4.36 2.57 0.42
CA LYS A 17 -3.39 3.12 1.38
C LYS A 17 -2.89 2.07 2.36
N ILE A 18 -3.77 1.21 2.85
CA ILE A 18 -3.40 0.12 3.76
C ILE A 18 -2.44 -0.84 3.06
N ILE A 19 -2.79 -1.33 1.86
CA ILE A 19 -1.93 -2.27 1.14
C ILE A 19 -0.56 -1.66 0.82
N PHE A 20 -0.52 -0.38 0.44
CA PHE A 20 0.73 0.35 0.21
C PHE A 20 1.64 0.31 1.44
N TRP A 21 1.12 0.69 2.61
CA TRP A 21 1.92 0.69 3.83
C TRP A 21 2.31 -0.72 4.28
N VAL A 22 1.41 -1.70 4.15
CA VAL A 22 1.73 -3.10 4.45
C VAL A 22 2.89 -3.59 3.58
N VAL A 23 2.85 -3.35 2.26
CA VAL A 23 3.91 -3.77 1.34
C VAL A 23 5.23 -3.09 1.67
N ILE A 24 5.24 -1.78 1.94
CA ILE A 24 6.46 -1.05 2.30
C ILE A 24 7.07 -1.57 3.60
N LEU A 25 6.27 -1.67 4.67
CA LEU A 25 6.76 -2.10 5.98
C LEU A 25 7.25 -3.55 5.97
N CYS A 26 6.48 -4.45 5.33
CA CYS A 26 6.89 -5.85 5.16
C CYS A 26 8.13 -5.97 4.27
N GLY A 27 8.21 -5.19 3.19
CA GLY A 27 9.37 -5.16 2.29
C GLY A 27 10.64 -4.73 3.02
N ILE A 28 10.58 -3.67 3.82
CA ILE A 28 11.71 -3.23 4.67
C ILE A 28 12.09 -4.35 5.66
N SER A 29 11.11 -4.93 6.35
CA SER A 29 11.35 -5.98 7.34
C SER A 29 12.00 -7.23 6.73
N ILE A 30 11.52 -7.69 5.56
CA ILE A 30 12.09 -8.82 4.83
C ILE A 30 13.51 -8.48 4.36
N SER A 31 13.74 -7.29 3.84
CA SER A 31 15.07 -6.86 3.39
C SER A 31 16.08 -6.80 4.52
N MET A 32 15.70 -6.26 5.67
CA MET A 32 16.56 -6.20 6.85
C MET A 32 16.90 -7.60 7.38
N SER A 33 15.91 -8.47 7.53
CA SER A 33 16.13 -9.84 7.99
C SER A 33 16.92 -10.68 6.99
N GLY A 34 16.71 -10.46 5.69
CA GLY A 34 17.51 -11.10 4.64
C GLY A 34 18.96 -10.64 4.66
N TRP A 35 19.21 -9.34 4.84
CA TRP A 35 20.56 -8.81 5.04
C TRP A 35 21.23 -9.41 6.27
N ALA A 36 20.51 -9.52 7.39
CA ALA A 36 21.02 -10.14 8.62
C ALA A 36 21.39 -11.60 8.42
N LEU A 37 20.59 -12.38 7.68
CA LEU A 37 20.88 -13.78 7.34
C LEU A 37 22.12 -13.93 6.44
N MET A 38 22.39 -12.97 5.57
CA MET A 38 23.60 -12.96 4.75
C MET A 38 24.86 -12.60 5.54
N ASN A 39 24.70 -11.95 6.69
CA ASN A 39 25.79 -11.49 7.55
C ASN A 39 25.67 -12.04 8.98
N PRO A 40 25.68 -13.36 9.15
CA PRO A 40 25.30 -14.02 10.41
C PRO A 40 26.26 -13.75 11.58
N PHE A 41 27.50 -13.36 11.27
CA PHE A 41 28.53 -13.15 12.30
C PHE A 41 28.66 -11.70 12.76
N THR A 42 27.97 -10.77 12.09
CA THR A 42 28.12 -9.34 12.33
C THR A 42 26.80 -8.63 12.68
N THR A 43 25.68 -9.34 12.58
CA THR A 43 24.35 -8.76 12.85
C THR A 43 23.71 -9.39 14.09
N THR A 44 23.34 -8.54 15.04
CA THR A 44 22.65 -8.89 16.30
C THR A 44 21.26 -8.26 16.34
N MET A 45 20.52 -8.35 15.23
CA MET A 45 19.25 -7.62 15.03
C MET A 45 18.21 -7.90 16.12
N PHE A 46 18.07 -9.15 16.58
CA PHE A 46 17.13 -9.49 17.63
C PHE A 46 17.64 -9.12 19.02
N GLY A 47 18.92 -9.34 19.33
CA GLY A 47 19.52 -8.87 20.57
C GLY A 47 19.40 -7.35 20.76
N ASP A 48 19.68 -6.58 19.71
CA ASP A 48 19.56 -5.11 19.71
C ASP A 48 18.10 -4.66 19.82
N THR A 49 17.19 -5.35 19.14
CA THR A 49 15.75 -5.09 19.22
C THR A 49 15.22 -5.36 20.63
N PHE A 50 15.60 -6.49 21.23
CA PHE A 50 15.20 -6.83 22.60
C PHE A 50 15.78 -5.84 23.62
N SER A 51 17.00 -5.40 23.43
CA SER A 51 17.61 -4.35 24.26
C SER A 51 16.81 -3.04 24.20
N SER A 52 16.42 -2.63 22.99
CA SER A 52 15.61 -1.43 22.77
C SER A 52 14.22 -1.56 23.39
N LEU A 53 13.55 -2.72 23.24
CA LEU A 53 12.25 -2.98 23.85
C LEU A 53 12.32 -3.00 25.37
N ASN A 54 13.36 -3.57 25.95
CA ASN A 54 13.59 -3.56 27.39
C ASN A 54 13.73 -2.12 27.91
N GLY A 55 14.44 -1.26 27.17
CA GLY A 55 14.60 0.14 27.54
C GLY A 55 13.32 0.98 27.46
N VAL A 56 12.45 0.70 26.49
CA VAL A 56 11.23 1.49 26.26
C VAL A 56 10.04 0.95 27.05
N LEU A 57 9.87 -0.38 27.10
CA LEU A 57 8.68 -1.05 27.67
C LEU A 57 8.95 -1.61 29.06
N GLY A 58 10.19 -1.59 29.57
CA GLY A 58 10.56 -2.19 30.84
C GLY A 58 10.45 -3.71 30.86
N THR A 59 10.52 -4.37 29.69
CA THR A 59 10.51 -5.82 29.55
C THR A 59 11.85 -6.43 29.96
N GLN A 60 11.91 -7.75 30.18
CA GLN A 60 13.13 -8.48 30.50
C GLN A 60 13.40 -9.57 29.44
N LEU A 61 13.44 -9.15 28.18
CA LEU A 61 13.77 -10.03 27.07
C LEU A 61 15.29 -10.33 27.07
N PRO A 62 15.72 -11.53 26.64
CA PRO A 62 17.13 -11.91 26.59
C PRO A 62 17.89 -11.06 25.55
N THR A 63 18.86 -10.28 26.01
CA THR A 63 19.69 -9.43 25.14
C THR A 63 21.04 -10.07 24.77
N ASP A 64 21.51 -11.02 25.60
CA ASP A 64 22.68 -11.83 25.31
C ASP A 64 22.25 -13.12 24.60
N VAL A 65 21.98 -12.97 23.31
CA VAL A 65 21.49 -14.07 22.46
C VAL A 65 22.66 -14.73 21.77
N ALA A 66 22.82 -16.06 21.97
CA ALA A 66 23.84 -16.82 21.27
C ALA A 66 23.66 -16.71 19.75
N LEU A 67 24.76 -16.68 18.99
CA LEU A 67 24.77 -16.52 17.54
C LEU A 67 23.80 -17.47 16.81
N ILE A 68 23.75 -18.73 17.23
CA ILE A 68 22.84 -19.71 16.63
C ILE A 68 21.35 -19.38 16.88
N GLN A 69 21.04 -18.86 18.06
CA GLN A 69 19.68 -18.44 18.39
C GLN A 69 19.28 -17.18 17.63
N GLU A 70 20.20 -16.25 17.47
CA GLU A 70 20.00 -15.05 16.65
C GLU A 70 19.63 -15.42 15.21
N GLN A 71 20.38 -16.36 14.60
CA GLN A 71 20.08 -16.87 13.25
C GLN A 71 18.74 -17.59 13.18
N GLN A 72 18.36 -18.34 14.20
CA GLN A 72 17.05 -19.01 14.27
C GLN A 72 15.91 -17.99 14.31
N TYR A 73 16.02 -16.94 15.13
CA TYR A 73 15.03 -15.86 15.19
C TYR A 73 14.94 -15.13 13.85
N GLN A 74 16.07 -14.79 13.24
CA GLN A 74 16.11 -14.14 11.94
C GLN A 74 15.46 -14.99 10.84
N SER A 75 15.77 -16.29 10.77
CA SER A 75 15.20 -17.22 9.80
C SER A 75 13.70 -17.38 10.00
N LEU A 76 13.25 -17.54 11.25
CA LEU A 76 11.85 -17.66 11.57
C LEU A 76 11.08 -16.40 11.19
N TRP A 77 11.60 -15.23 11.57
CA TRP A 77 10.99 -13.93 11.25
C TRP A 77 10.92 -13.70 9.75
N HIS A 78 12.03 -13.92 9.04
CA HIS A 78 12.09 -13.79 7.58
C HIS A 78 11.06 -14.68 6.88
N THR A 79 10.95 -15.94 7.30
CA THR A 79 9.98 -16.90 6.75
C THR A 79 8.54 -16.46 7.01
N ILE A 80 8.21 -16.04 8.22
CA ILE A 80 6.86 -15.57 8.57
C ILE A 80 6.50 -14.34 7.72
N MET A 81 7.39 -13.37 7.65
CA MET A 81 7.16 -12.15 6.88
C MET A 81 7.08 -12.41 5.37
N ALA A 82 7.88 -13.36 4.84
CA ALA A 82 7.83 -13.74 3.44
C ALA A 82 6.50 -14.42 3.09
N VAL A 83 6.04 -15.37 3.88
CA VAL A 83 4.73 -16.04 3.68
C VAL A 83 3.60 -15.03 3.78
N PHE A 84 3.63 -14.14 4.78
CA PHE A 84 2.64 -13.07 4.92
C PHE A 84 2.63 -12.15 3.68
N MET A 85 3.80 -11.72 3.19
CA MET A 85 3.90 -10.89 2.00
C MET A 85 3.35 -11.59 0.75
N ILE A 86 3.64 -12.89 0.56
CA ILE A 86 3.08 -13.67 -0.55
C ILE A 86 1.55 -13.66 -0.48
N MET A 87 0.95 -13.90 0.69
CA MET A 87 -0.50 -13.86 0.85
C MET A 87 -1.08 -12.48 0.53
N VAL A 88 -0.42 -11.41 1.01
CA VAL A 88 -0.84 -10.02 0.74
C VAL A 88 -0.80 -9.71 -0.76
N VAL A 89 0.28 -10.12 -1.44
CA VAL A 89 0.43 -9.88 -2.89
C VAL A 89 -0.60 -10.69 -3.69
N LEU A 90 -0.84 -11.94 -3.35
CA LEU A 90 -1.88 -12.75 -4.00
C LEU A 90 -3.28 -12.16 -3.80
N ALA A 91 -3.60 -11.72 -2.59
CA ALA A 91 -4.86 -11.04 -2.31
C ALA A 91 -4.97 -9.72 -3.10
N HIS A 92 -3.88 -8.95 -3.18
CA HIS A 92 -3.84 -7.71 -3.96
C HIS A 92 -4.07 -7.96 -5.46
N ILE A 93 -3.41 -8.97 -6.04
CA ILE A 93 -3.63 -9.37 -7.44
C ILE A 93 -5.08 -9.80 -7.65
N TYR A 94 -5.62 -10.64 -6.77
CA TYR A 94 -7.00 -11.09 -6.87
C TYR A 94 -7.99 -9.92 -6.86
N ILE A 95 -7.86 -9.01 -5.90
CA ILE A 95 -8.75 -7.83 -5.79
C ILE A 95 -8.61 -6.93 -7.02
N GLY A 96 -7.38 -6.68 -7.49
CA GLY A 96 -7.11 -5.80 -8.62
C GLY A 96 -7.49 -6.39 -10.00
N THR A 97 -7.70 -7.70 -10.10
CA THR A 97 -8.04 -8.34 -11.38
C THR A 97 -9.46 -8.86 -11.44
N ILE A 98 -9.87 -9.64 -10.44
CA ILE A 98 -11.15 -10.37 -10.43
C ILE A 98 -12.12 -9.77 -9.41
N GLY A 99 -11.61 -9.38 -8.25
CA GLY A 99 -12.43 -8.97 -7.11
C GLY A 99 -13.04 -7.57 -7.24
N MET A 100 -12.50 -6.71 -8.10
CA MET A 100 -13.02 -5.37 -8.37
C MET A 100 -13.26 -5.20 -9.87
N GLU A 101 -14.51 -5.22 -10.26
CA GLU A 101 -14.94 -5.05 -11.64
C GLU A 101 -14.47 -3.69 -12.19
N GLY A 102 -13.85 -3.65 -13.38
CA GLY A 102 -13.29 -2.44 -14.00
C GLY A 102 -11.89 -2.02 -13.53
N ALA A 103 -11.35 -2.60 -12.46
CA ALA A 103 -10.01 -2.25 -11.99
C ALA A 103 -8.92 -2.70 -12.96
N LEU A 104 -9.10 -3.88 -13.58
CA LEU A 104 -8.16 -4.39 -14.58
C LEU A 104 -8.15 -3.52 -15.84
N ASP A 105 -9.32 -3.05 -16.30
CA ASP A 105 -9.45 -2.18 -17.48
C ASP A 105 -8.71 -0.85 -17.25
N ALA A 106 -8.85 -0.27 -16.05
CA ALA A 106 -8.10 0.94 -15.66
C ALA A 106 -6.57 0.77 -15.77
N MET A 107 -6.06 -0.43 -15.47
CA MET A 107 -4.62 -0.72 -15.50
C MET A 107 -4.10 -1.10 -16.89
N THR A 108 -4.93 -1.73 -17.73
CA THR A 108 -4.51 -2.27 -19.03
C THR A 108 -4.76 -1.31 -20.19
N SER A 109 -5.93 -0.70 -20.26
CA SER A 109 -6.32 0.24 -21.32
C SER A 109 -6.19 1.71 -20.93
N GLY A 110 -6.22 2.01 -19.62
CA GLY A 110 -6.32 3.37 -19.10
C GLY A 110 -7.73 3.97 -19.17
N ASP A 111 -8.70 3.24 -19.71
CA ASP A 111 -10.09 3.64 -19.83
C ASP A 111 -10.93 2.99 -18.74
N VAL A 112 -11.87 3.75 -18.19
CA VAL A 112 -12.81 3.26 -17.18
C VAL A 112 -14.22 3.74 -17.50
N ASP A 113 -15.21 2.91 -17.14
CA ASP A 113 -16.60 3.33 -17.19
C ASP A 113 -16.87 4.52 -16.26
N THR A 114 -17.67 5.46 -16.74
CA THR A 114 -17.97 6.70 -15.99
C THR A 114 -18.70 6.41 -14.66
N ASN A 115 -19.53 5.38 -14.60
CA ASN A 115 -20.22 4.99 -13.37
C ASN A 115 -19.23 4.42 -12.37
N TRP A 116 -18.31 3.54 -12.82
CA TRP A 116 -17.22 3.01 -12.02
C TRP A 116 -16.35 4.14 -11.45
N ALA A 117 -15.97 5.12 -12.29
CA ALA A 117 -15.17 6.25 -11.86
C ALA A 117 -15.90 7.11 -10.81
N ARG A 118 -17.21 7.32 -10.93
CA ARG A 118 -18.01 8.04 -9.94
C ARG A 118 -18.12 7.31 -8.62
N GLU A 119 -18.23 5.99 -8.64
CA GLU A 119 -18.36 5.15 -7.45
C GLU A 119 -17.04 5.11 -6.65
N HIS A 120 -15.91 4.98 -7.34
CA HIS A 120 -14.62 4.78 -6.71
C HIS A 120 -13.78 6.06 -6.54
N HIS A 121 -13.99 7.08 -7.39
CA HIS A 121 -13.21 8.32 -7.46
C HIS A 121 -14.10 9.57 -7.68
N SER A 122 -15.18 9.70 -6.93
CA SER A 122 -16.18 10.76 -7.10
C SER A 122 -15.61 12.18 -7.16
N LEU A 123 -14.67 12.50 -6.26
CA LEU A 123 -14.07 13.85 -6.21
C LEU A 123 -13.21 14.13 -7.45
N TRP A 124 -12.51 13.13 -7.97
CA TRP A 124 -11.71 13.26 -9.19
C TRP A 124 -12.62 13.51 -10.41
N VAL A 125 -13.73 12.77 -10.51
CA VAL A 125 -14.71 12.95 -11.61
C VAL A 125 -15.30 14.34 -11.58
N GLU A 126 -15.66 14.86 -10.39
CA GLU A 126 -16.18 16.22 -10.23
C GLU A 126 -15.15 17.28 -10.70
N GLU A 127 -13.88 17.12 -10.33
CA GLU A 127 -12.79 18.03 -10.76
C GLU A 127 -12.59 18.03 -12.28
N VAL A 128 -12.56 16.84 -12.91
CA VAL A 128 -12.41 16.72 -14.37
C VAL A 128 -13.59 17.33 -15.10
N GLN A 129 -14.82 17.12 -14.61
CA GLN A 129 -16.02 17.70 -15.21
C GLN A 129 -16.09 19.23 -15.04
N ALA A 130 -15.66 19.74 -13.89
CA ALA A 130 -15.56 21.19 -13.65
C ALA A 130 -14.52 21.83 -14.57
N GLY A 131 -13.34 21.20 -14.73
CA GLY A 131 -12.30 21.66 -15.64
C GLY A 131 -12.74 21.67 -17.11
N LYS A 132 -13.48 20.67 -17.57
CA LYS A 132 -14.06 20.63 -18.92
C LYS A 132 -15.11 21.71 -19.15
N LYS A 133 -15.94 22.03 -18.16
CA LYS A 133 -16.90 23.12 -18.25
C LYS A 133 -16.20 24.49 -18.37
N GLY A 134 -15.21 24.75 -17.54
CA GLY A 134 -14.42 25.98 -17.61
C GLY A 134 -13.74 26.19 -18.96
N THR A 135 -13.18 25.15 -19.53
CA THR A 135 -12.54 25.22 -20.87
C THR A 135 -13.57 25.44 -21.98
N ALA A 136 -14.77 24.86 -21.86
CA ALA A 136 -15.82 25.01 -22.86
C ALA A 136 -16.45 26.42 -22.81
N GLU A 137 -16.54 27.06 -21.66
CA GLU A 137 -17.02 28.43 -21.50
C GLU A 137 -15.99 29.43 -22.05
N THR A 138 -14.71 29.27 -21.74
CA THR A 138 -13.62 30.11 -22.27
C THR A 138 -13.51 29.99 -23.79
N GLY A 139 -13.73 28.82 -24.37
CA GLY A 139 -13.74 28.60 -25.82
C GLY A 139 -14.93 29.23 -26.55
N LYS A 140 -16.06 29.44 -25.87
CA LYS A 140 -17.23 30.12 -26.45
C LYS A 140 -17.08 31.63 -26.43
N GLU A 141 -16.42 32.20 -25.42
CA GLU A 141 -16.19 33.63 -25.28
C GLU A 141 -15.22 34.19 -26.31
N SER A 142 -14.32 33.34 -26.83
CA SER A 142 -13.35 33.69 -27.85
C SER A 142 -13.88 33.67 -29.31
N ILE A 143 -15.16 33.32 -29.53
CA ILE A 143 -15.79 33.19 -30.87
C ILE A 143 -16.90 34.24 -31.08
N GLN A 144 -17.01 35.28 -30.26
CA GLN A 144 -17.90 36.40 -30.62
C GLN A 144 -17.24 37.26 -31.71
N PRO A 145 -17.84 37.36 -32.91
CA PRO A 145 -17.34 38.28 -33.91
C PRO A 145 -17.57 39.71 -33.41
N ALA A 146 -16.55 40.55 -33.53
CA ALA A 146 -16.67 41.98 -33.33
C ALA A 146 -17.63 42.55 -34.41
N GLU A 147 -18.74 43.13 -33.98
CA GLU A 147 -19.57 43.98 -34.83
C GLU A 147 -18.92 45.33 -35.04
#